data_c42c0801cb015b5588c26028e9bd1b82
#
_entry.id   c42c0801cb015b5588c26028e9bd1b82
#
_cell.length_a   1.000
_cell.length_b   1.000
_cell.length_c   1.000
_cell.angle_alpha   90.00
_cell.angle_beta   90.00
_cell.angle_gamma   90.00
#
_symmetry.space_group_name_H-M   'P 1'
#
loop_
_entity.id
_entity.type
_entity.pdbx_description
1 polymer ?
#
loop_
_entity_poly.entity_id
_entity_poly.type
_entity_poly.pdbx_seq_one_letter_code
_entity_poly.pdbx_strand_id
1 'polypeptide(L)'
;MDLRDFVDTLLRFESVARAEAPAQQWVKNRLHDFGFETSEWTADPARLSEHPSFPDDPDDIDTANRPSVAGVVEFGDPDAGRTIVLNGHVDVVPADRELWSHDPYLPDWDDDAGTVSARGAADMKAGFAACVFAALDLRDAAAAGDVALDGRVVVESVAGEEDGGIGAAAAALDNPYSFERDAAVVSEPTRLKPVVATEGSVMKRLHLTGRTAHAASRWRGVDVIEKFEAIRAAFFDLEAERTDAVEHPRFDYPIPWPVCVGRVEAGTWASSVAGTLTAEWRLGVAPGETVEEVEAAFEERLARVAADDEWLSAHPPAFERFSVQFEPAEIDADEPVVESLRAALRADGRDDEPVGATYGADSRHYVEAGIPTVLFGPGDIDQAHFPDETVEWAEVEVAREVIRETATRFLQSR
;
A
#
# COMPACT_ATOMS: atom_id res chain seq x y z
N MET A 1 6.23 -26.83 10.15
CA MET A 1 5.47 -25.59 10.38
C MET A 1 4.44 -25.51 9.27
N ASP A 2 3.20 -25.46 9.61
CA ASP A 2 2.11 -25.25 8.65
C ASP A 2 1.79 -23.76 8.47
N LEU A 3 0.82 -23.44 7.60
CA LEU A 3 0.42 -22.07 7.29
C LEU A 3 -0.06 -21.31 8.54
N ARG A 4 -0.87 -21.96 9.40
CA ARG A 4 -1.41 -21.33 10.61
C ARG A 4 -0.31 -21.02 11.61
N ASP A 5 0.62 -21.93 11.84
CA ASP A 5 1.78 -21.72 12.71
C ASP A 5 2.67 -20.58 12.21
N PHE A 6 2.83 -20.47 10.87
CA PHE A 6 3.61 -19.40 10.24
C PHE A 6 2.96 -18.04 10.48
N VAL A 7 1.65 -17.91 10.19
CA VAL A 7 0.88 -16.68 10.42
C VAL A 7 0.89 -16.31 11.91
N ASP A 8 0.60 -17.26 12.82
CA ASP A 8 0.62 -17.02 14.25
C ASP A 8 1.95 -16.44 14.72
N THR A 9 3.06 -16.99 14.22
CA THR A 9 4.40 -16.50 14.61
C THR A 9 4.70 -15.13 13.99
N LEU A 10 4.35 -14.92 12.71
CA LEU A 10 4.64 -13.66 12.01
C LEU A 10 3.86 -12.48 12.61
N LEU A 11 2.61 -12.71 13.04
CA LEU A 11 1.77 -11.69 13.68
C LEU A 11 2.32 -11.23 15.04
N ARG A 12 3.18 -12.02 15.71
CA ARG A 12 3.78 -11.65 17.00
C ARG A 12 4.89 -10.62 16.89
N PHE A 13 5.37 -10.33 15.68
CA PHE A 13 6.37 -9.29 15.49
C PHE A 13 5.69 -7.91 15.43
N GLU A 14 6.05 -7.03 16.37
CA GLU A 14 5.76 -5.60 16.32
C GLU A 14 6.70 -4.92 15.32
N SER A 15 6.50 -5.24 14.04
CA SER A 15 7.32 -4.80 12.93
C SER A 15 6.87 -3.45 12.37
N VAL A 16 6.68 -2.47 13.25
CA VAL A 16 6.43 -1.08 12.84
C VAL A 16 7.66 -0.51 12.12
N ALA A 17 7.47 0.60 11.42
CA ALA A 17 8.55 1.29 10.71
C ALA A 17 9.84 1.35 11.55
N ARG A 18 10.98 0.95 10.96
CA ARG A 18 12.32 0.83 11.60
C ARG A 18 12.49 -0.33 12.57
N ALA A 19 11.48 -1.17 12.77
CA ALA A 19 11.53 -2.36 13.61
C ALA A 19 11.28 -3.67 12.85
N GLU A 20 11.37 -3.67 11.52
CA GLU A 20 11.07 -4.81 10.64
C GLU A 20 12.17 -5.90 10.69
N ALA A 21 13.42 -5.52 10.98
CA ALA A 21 14.57 -6.43 10.88
C ALA A 21 14.40 -7.78 11.61
N PRO A 22 13.82 -7.87 12.83
CA PRO A 22 13.57 -9.16 13.48
C PRO A 22 12.60 -10.06 12.72
N ALA A 23 11.51 -9.47 12.16
CA ALA A 23 10.53 -10.18 11.35
C ALA A 23 11.17 -10.67 10.05
N GLN A 24 11.89 -9.81 9.35
CA GLN A 24 12.61 -10.15 8.13
C GLN A 24 13.67 -11.24 8.33
N GLN A 25 14.43 -11.16 9.40
CA GLN A 25 15.40 -12.22 9.72
C GLN A 25 14.71 -13.55 10.00
N TRP A 26 13.56 -13.53 10.67
CA TRP A 26 12.78 -14.75 10.91
C TRP A 26 12.23 -15.29 9.58
N VAL A 27 11.65 -14.46 8.72
CA VAL A 27 11.16 -14.84 7.38
C VAL A 27 12.30 -15.46 6.56
N LYS A 28 13.47 -14.80 6.48
CA LYS A 28 14.64 -15.33 5.77
C LYS A 28 15.03 -16.72 6.23
N ASN A 29 15.09 -16.93 7.56
CA ASN A 29 15.42 -18.23 8.13
C ASN A 29 14.35 -19.27 7.77
N ARG A 30 13.06 -18.93 7.79
CA ARG A 30 11.97 -19.85 7.41
C ARG A 30 12.01 -20.21 5.94
N LEU A 31 12.20 -19.23 5.04
CA LEU A 31 12.37 -19.49 3.62
C LEU A 31 13.56 -20.44 3.36
N HIS A 32 14.69 -20.18 4.01
CA HIS A 32 15.85 -21.07 3.94
C HIS A 32 15.53 -22.49 4.45
N ASP A 33 14.88 -22.62 5.63
CA ASP A 33 14.51 -23.92 6.19
C ASP A 33 13.51 -24.68 5.31
N PHE A 34 12.66 -23.96 4.58
CA PHE A 34 11.76 -24.50 3.57
C PHE A 34 12.47 -24.89 2.27
N GLY A 35 13.76 -24.56 2.12
CA GLY A 35 14.57 -24.96 0.97
C GLY A 35 14.54 -23.95 -0.19
N PHE A 36 14.14 -22.73 0.03
CA PHE A 36 14.32 -21.64 -0.94
C PHE A 36 15.79 -21.19 -0.99
N GLU A 37 16.25 -20.77 -2.15
CA GLU A 37 17.46 -19.97 -2.27
C GLU A 37 17.14 -18.56 -1.81
N THR A 38 17.80 -18.07 -0.74
CA THR A 38 17.44 -16.80 -0.11
C THR A 38 18.41 -15.68 -0.46
N SER A 39 17.89 -14.50 -0.69
CA SER A 39 18.62 -13.25 -0.86
C SER A 39 18.11 -12.16 0.09
N GLU A 40 18.84 -11.04 0.17
CA GLU A 40 18.52 -9.90 1.01
C GLU A 40 19.05 -8.64 0.36
N TRP A 41 18.27 -7.55 0.46
CA TRP A 41 18.71 -6.22 0.04
C TRP A 41 18.24 -5.17 1.04
N THR A 42 18.88 -4.02 0.99
CA THR A 42 18.47 -2.81 1.71
C THR A 42 18.45 -1.68 0.71
N ALA A 43 17.43 -0.85 0.75
CA ALA A 43 17.30 0.28 -0.16
C ALA A 43 18.44 1.29 0.04
N ASP A 44 18.92 1.84 -1.06
CA ASP A 44 19.87 2.96 -1.06
C ASP A 44 19.06 4.28 -1.07
N PRO A 45 19.14 5.11 -0.01
CA PRO A 45 18.41 6.36 0.03
C PRO A 45 18.81 7.34 -1.08
N ALA A 46 20.06 7.27 -1.58
CA ALA A 46 20.48 8.09 -2.69
C ALA A 46 19.79 7.70 -4.02
N ARG A 47 19.50 6.41 -4.19
CA ARG A 47 18.74 5.93 -5.35
C ARG A 47 17.24 6.24 -5.21
N LEU A 48 16.69 6.10 -4.01
CA LEU A 48 15.29 6.42 -3.75
C LEU A 48 15.00 7.92 -3.93
N SER A 49 15.92 8.82 -3.54
CA SER A 49 15.74 10.26 -3.70
C SER A 49 15.71 10.75 -5.15
N GLU A 50 16.13 9.90 -6.11
CA GLU A 50 15.96 10.17 -7.54
C GLU A 50 14.55 9.85 -8.05
N HIS A 51 13.76 9.12 -7.25
CA HIS A 51 12.41 8.68 -7.61
C HIS A 51 11.35 9.68 -7.06
N PRO A 52 10.37 10.10 -7.88
CA PRO A 52 9.41 11.16 -7.51
C PRO A 52 8.52 10.85 -6.31
N SER A 53 8.34 9.58 -5.96
CA SER A 53 7.58 9.16 -4.76
C SER A 53 8.24 9.55 -3.44
N PHE A 54 9.57 9.70 -3.43
CA PHE A 54 10.36 9.89 -2.21
C PHE A 54 10.85 11.34 -2.07
N PRO A 55 11.28 11.75 -0.85
CA PRO A 55 11.94 13.04 -0.65
C PRO A 55 13.18 13.20 -1.51
N ASP A 56 13.42 14.43 -1.99
CA ASP A 56 14.61 14.79 -2.79
C ASP A 56 15.93 14.71 -1.98
N ASP A 57 15.84 14.83 -0.64
CA ASP A 57 17.00 14.73 0.24
C ASP A 57 17.13 13.30 0.76
N PRO A 58 18.22 12.58 0.41
CA PRO A 58 18.47 11.23 0.92
C PRO A 58 18.49 11.11 2.45
N ASP A 59 18.84 12.19 3.15
CA ASP A 59 18.88 12.20 4.63
C ASP A 59 17.47 12.14 5.24
N ASP A 60 16.43 12.45 4.47
CA ASP A 60 15.01 12.33 4.87
C ASP A 60 14.43 10.93 4.62
N ILE A 61 15.18 10.02 3.98
CA ILE A 61 14.75 8.64 3.67
C ILE A 61 15.46 7.66 4.59
N ASP A 62 14.74 7.14 5.58
CA ASP A 62 15.32 6.20 6.55
C ASP A 62 15.24 4.75 6.06
N THR A 63 16.37 4.23 5.59
CA THR A 63 16.53 2.83 5.15
C THR A 63 17.38 1.98 6.10
N ALA A 64 17.87 2.57 7.19
CA ALA A 64 18.80 1.90 8.10
C ALA A 64 18.13 0.75 8.88
N ASN A 65 18.72 -0.45 8.84
CA ASN A 65 18.18 -1.66 9.47
C ASN A 65 16.78 -2.08 8.94
N ARG A 66 16.48 -1.78 7.71
CA ARG A 66 15.21 -2.14 7.05
C ARG A 66 15.48 -3.11 5.88
N PRO A 67 15.96 -4.34 6.14
CA PRO A 67 16.22 -5.30 5.09
C PRO A 67 14.91 -5.82 4.51
N SER A 68 14.89 -6.03 3.19
CA SER A 68 13.92 -6.86 2.49
C SER A 68 14.58 -8.19 2.14
N VAL A 69 13.79 -9.26 2.06
CA VAL A 69 14.31 -10.60 1.82
C VAL A 69 13.49 -11.30 0.75
N ALA A 70 14.13 -12.22 0.02
CA ALA A 70 13.43 -13.07 -0.93
C ALA A 70 13.87 -14.54 -0.81
N GLY A 71 12.97 -15.41 -1.27
CA GLY A 71 13.22 -16.82 -1.50
C GLY A 71 12.86 -17.21 -2.92
N VAL A 72 13.74 -17.92 -3.61
CA VAL A 72 13.57 -18.35 -4.99
C VAL A 72 13.40 -19.86 -5.06
N VAL A 73 12.42 -20.31 -5.85
CA VAL A 73 12.24 -21.70 -6.27
C VAL A 73 12.37 -21.77 -7.79
N GLU A 74 13.22 -22.63 -8.27
CA GLU A 74 13.43 -22.91 -9.71
C GLU A 74 12.74 -24.20 -10.13
N PHE A 75 12.23 -24.21 -11.37
CA PHE A 75 11.51 -25.31 -11.98
C PHE A 75 12.12 -25.65 -13.33
N GLY A 76 12.37 -26.92 -13.60
CA GLY A 76 12.81 -27.43 -14.90
C GLY A 76 14.06 -26.74 -15.45
N ASP A 77 13.93 -26.10 -16.61
CA ASP A 77 14.92 -25.16 -17.16
C ASP A 77 14.49 -23.73 -16.81
N PRO A 78 15.04 -23.14 -15.74
CA PRO A 78 14.56 -21.87 -15.25
C PRO A 78 14.76 -20.69 -16.22
N ASP A 79 15.76 -20.79 -17.11
CA ASP A 79 16.03 -19.74 -18.11
C ASP A 79 15.19 -19.89 -19.38
N ALA A 80 14.49 -21.01 -19.55
CA ALA A 80 13.54 -21.23 -20.64
C ALA A 80 12.09 -20.83 -20.27
N GLY A 81 11.80 -20.64 -19.00
CA GLY A 81 10.49 -20.27 -18.47
C GLY A 81 10.41 -18.81 -18.02
N ARG A 82 9.24 -18.44 -17.50
CA ARG A 82 8.95 -17.13 -16.93
C ARG A 82 9.31 -17.07 -15.45
N THR A 83 9.42 -15.85 -14.92
CA THR A 83 9.56 -15.57 -13.49
C THR A 83 8.34 -14.81 -12.98
N ILE A 84 7.68 -15.33 -11.95
CA ILE A 84 6.63 -14.63 -11.22
C ILE A 84 7.09 -14.29 -9.81
N VAL A 85 6.85 -13.04 -9.40
CA VAL A 85 7.07 -12.56 -8.04
C VAL A 85 5.76 -12.66 -7.25
N LEU A 86 5.82 -13.21 -6.06
CA LEU A 86 4.76 -13.22 -5.05
C LEU A 86 5.24 -12.31 -3.91
N ASN A 87 4.71 -11.11 -3.85
CA ASN A 87 5.19 -10.06 -2.97
C ASN A 87 4.23 -9.82 -1.80
N GLY A 88 4.80 -9.41 -0.67
CA GLY A 88 4.07 -8.88 0.47
C GLY A 88 4.99 -8.20 1.47
N HIS A 89 4.45 -7.22 2.18
CA HIS A 89 5.18 -6.54 3.25
C HIS A 89 4.96 -7.19 4.62
N VAL A 90 5.91 -6.96 5.52
CA VAL A 90 5.83 -7.43 6.92
C VAL A 90 5.80 -6.29 7.93
N ASP A 91 6.02 -5.06 7.46
CA ASP A 91 5.80 -3.88 8.30
C ASP A 91 4.31 -3.66 8.56
N VAL A 92 4.03 -2.92 9.59
CA VAL A 92 2.66 -2.60 10.04
C VAL A 92 2.63 -1.20 10.62
N VAL A 93 1.50 -0.51 10.50
CA VAL A 93 1.30 0.75 11.22
C VAL A 93 1.24 0.54 12.73
N PRO A 94 1.65 1.52 13.56
CA PRO A 94 1.54 1.45 15.01
C PRO A 94 0.10 1.20 15.46
N ALA A 95 -0.05 0.41 16.52
CA ALA A 95 -1.35 0.16 17.14
C ALA A 95 -1.48 0.98 18.44
N ASP A 96 -2.58 1.73 18.58
CA ASP A 96 -2.96 2.31 19.87
C ASP A 96 -3.57 1.23 20.77
N ARG A 97 -2.75 0.67 21.65
CA ARG A 97 -3.14 -0.45 22.53
C ARG A 97 -4.36 -0.16 23.42
N GLU A 98 -4.71 1.10 23.66
CA GLU A 98 -5.88 1.47 24.48
C GLU A 98 -7.20 1.27 23.71
N LEU A 99 -7.14 1.25 22.37
CA LEU A 99 -8.30 1.04 21.51
C LEU A 99 -8.56 -0.43 21.18
N TRP A 100 -7.59 -1.32 21.42
CA TRP A 100 -7.70 -2.74 21.12
C TRP A 100 -8.35 -3.52 22.27
N SER A 101 -9.16 -4.51 21.94
CA SER A 101 -9.78 -5.42 22.92
C SER A 101 -8.78 -6.42 23.53
N HIS A 102 -7.64 -6.64 22.87
CA HIS A 102 -6.54 -7.52 23.28
C HIS A 102 -5.19 -6.91 22.89
N ASP A 103 -4.05 -7.57 23.19
CA ASP A 103 -2.74 -7.13 22.73
C ASP A 103 -2.66 -7.24 21.20
N PRO A 104 -2.46 -6.15 20.43
CA PRO A 104 -2.47 -6.15 18.97
C PRO A 104 -1.40 -7.05 18.32
N TYR A 105 -0.36 -7.42 19.06
CA TYR A 105 0.73 -8.30 18.58
C TYR A 105 0.68 -9.70 19.20
N LEU A 106 -0.45 -10.05 19.79
CA LEU A 106 -0.74 -11.40 20.25
C LEU A 106 -1.96 -11.94 19.48
N PRO A 107 -1.76 -12.80 18.45
CA PRO A 107 -2.87 -13.27 17.64
C PRO A 107 -3.99 -13.90 18.47
N ASP A 108 -5.19 -13.41 18.29
CA ASP A 108 -6.41 -13.95 18.90
C ASP A 108 -7.19 -14.74 17.85
N TRP A 109 -7.20 -16.07 18.03
CA TRP A 109 -7.85 -17.00 17.13
C TRP A 109 -9.26 -17.33 17.65
N ASP A 110 -10.27 -16.98 16.86
CA ASP A 110 -11.64 -17.42 17.08
C ASP A 110 -11.97 -18.58 16.12
N ASP A 111 -11.81 -19.82 16.62
CA ASP A 111 -12.08 -21.01 15.81
C ASP A 111 -13.59 -21.20 15.50
N ASP A 112 -14.49 -20.60 16.27
CA ASP A 112 -15.94 -20.66 16.03
C ASP A 112 -16.35 -19.66 14.93
N ALA A 113 -15.75 -18.47 14.93
CA ALA A 113 -15.92 -17.47 13.87
C ALA A 113 -15.04 -17.76 12.64
N GLY A 114 -13.97 -18.53 12.80
CA GLY A 114 -13.01 -18.83 11.75
C GLY A 114 -12.10 -17.64 11.40
N THR A 115 -11.74 -16.83 12.41
CA THR A 115 -10.96 -15.61 12.21
C THR A 115 -9.69 -15.59 13.05
N VAL A 116 -8.75 -14.72 12.65
CA VAL A 116 -7.62 -14.32 13.49
C VAL A 116 -7.57 -12.79 13.56
N SER A 117 -7.44 -12.27 14.78
CA SER A 117 -7.31 -10.84 15.03
C SER A 117 -5.91 -10.51 15.55
N ALA A 118 -5.21 -9.61 14.87
CA ALA A 118 -3.95 -8.99 15.27
C ALA A 118 -3.60 -7.86 14.31
N ARG A 119 -2.71 -6.96 14.69
CA ARG A 119 -2.15 -5.96 13.78
C ARG A 119 -1.34 -6.65 12.68
N GLY A 120 -1.66 -6.35 11.41
CA GLY A 120 -1.08 -6.99 10.23
C GLY A 120 -1.77 -8.30 9.82
N ALA A 121 -2.91 -8.66 10.45
CA ALA A 121 -3.64 -9.88 10.09
C ALA A 121 -4.27 -9.74 8.70
N ALA A 122 -4.92 -8.62 8.41
CA ALA A 122 -5.47 -8.31 7.10
C ALA A 122 -4.42 -7.64 6.21
N ASP A 123 -3.65 -6.71 6.75
CA ASP A 123 -2.68 -5.89 6.03
C ASP A 123 -1.25 -6.13 6.53
N MET A 124 -0.46 -7.00 5.87
CA MET A 124 -0.89 -8.04 4.92
C MET A 124 -0.16 -9.36 5.20
N LYS A 125 0.25 -9.58 6.49
CA LYS A 125 1.08 -10.74 6.88
C LYS A 125 0.43 -12.09 6.57
N ALA A 126 -0.92 -12.20 6.66
CA ALA A 126 -1.61 -13.43 6.29
C ALA A 126 -1.60 -13.65 4.77
N GLY A 127 -1.73 -12.58 3.98
CA GLY A 127 -1.59 -12.60 2.53
C GLY A 127 -0.18 -13.02 2.10
N PHE A 128 0.86 -12.43 2.72
CA PHE A 128 2.24 -12.84 2.50
C PHE A 128 2.47 -14.33 2.83
N ALA A 129 1.93 -14.81 3.94
CA ALA A 129 2.02 -16.23 4.29
C ALA A 129 1.35 -17.13 3.23
N ALA A 130 0.22 -16.71 2.68
CA ALA A 130 -0.43 -17.43 1.57
C ALA A 130 0.49 -17.52 0.34
N CYS A 131 1.25 -16.45 0.01
CA CYS A 131 2.27 -16.47 -1.04
C CYS A 131 3.38 -17.50 -0.78
N VAL A 132 3.93 -17.52 0.44
CA VAL A 132 4.97 -18.50 0.83
C VAL A 132 4.48 -19.92 0.65
N PHE A 133 3.28 -20.23 1.16
CA PHE A 133 2.75 -21.60 1.11
C PHE A 133 2.24 -21.99 -0.28
N ALA A 134 1.77 -21.04 -1.10
CA ALA A 134 1.46 -21.27 -2.51
C ALA A 134 2.72 -21.72 -3.29
N ALA A 135 3.86 -21.05 -3.07
CA ALA A 135 5.14 -21.43 -3.68
C ALA A 135 5.63 -22.80 -3.22
N LEU A 136 5.45 -23.14 -1.92
CA LEU A 136 5.79 -24.45 -1.38
C LEU A 136 4.95 -25.57 -2.00
N ASP A 137 3.64 -25.38 -2.09
CA ASP A 137 2.72 -26.35 -2.69
C ASP A 137 3.06 -26.60 -4.17
N LEU A 138 3.37 -25.53 -4.90
CA LEU A 138 3.75 -25.64 -6.31
C LEU A 138 5.07 -26.42 -6.47
N ARG A 139 6.07 -26.13 -5.63
CA ARG A 139 7.33 -26.88 -5.60
C ARG A 139 7.11 -28.36 -5.31
N ASP A 140 6.28 -28.67 -4.32
CA ASP A 140 6.02 -30.04 -3.89
C ASP A 140 5.24 -30.79 -4.98
N ALA A 141 4.26 -30.15 -5.66
CA ALA A 141 3.56 -30.71 -6.81
C ALA A 141 4.50 -30.99 -8.00
N ALA A 142 5.42 -30.07 -8.30
CA ALA A 142 6.42 -30.26 -9.34
C ALA A 142 7.38 -31.41 -8.99
N ALA A 143 7.83 -31.50 -7.75
CA ALA A 143 8.70 -32.59 -7.28
C ALA A 143 8.01 -33.96 -7.30
N ALA A 144 6.70 -34.01 -7.08
CA ALA A 144 5.87 -35.22 -7.21
C ALA A 144 5.62 -35.64 -8.68
N GLY A 145 5.86 -34.73 -9.61
CA GLY A 145 5.58 -34.94 -11.04
C GLY A 145 4.12 -34.69 -11.43
N ASP A 146 3.34 -34.03 -10.57
CA ASP A 146 1.94 -33.70 -10.81
C ASP A 146 1.81 -32.53 -11.81
N VAL A 147 2.83 -31.67 -11.86
CA VAL A 147 2.93 -30.54 -12.79
C VAL A 147 4.33 -30.44 -13.36
N ALA A 148 4.43 -30.15 -14.67
CA ALA A 148 5.71 -29.88 -15.34
C ALA A 148 5.80 -28.37 -15.63
N LEU A 149 6.86 -27.74 -15.15
CA LEU A 149 7.09 -26.29 -15.24
C LEU A 149 8.54 -26.03 -15.63
N ASP A 150 8.74 -24.92 -16.29
CA ASP A 150 10.02 -24.23 -16.45
C ASP A 150 9.87 -22.80 -15.91
N GLY A 151 10.93 -22.24 -15.32
CA GLY A 151 10.90 -20.87 -14.81
C GLY A 151 11.13 -20.77 -13.31
N ARG A 152 10.67 -19.65 -12.71
CA ARG A 152 10.93 -19.30 -11.31
C ARG A 152 9.68 -18.74 -10.60
N VAL A 153 9.56 -19.08 -9.32
CA VAL A 153 8.72 -18.35 -8.37
C VAL A 153 9.64 -17.68 -7.36
N VAL A 154 9.47 -16.38 -7.20
CA VAL A 154 10.16 -15.57 -6.20
C VAL A 154 9.13 -15.16 -5.16
N VAL A 155 9.40 -15.41 -3.88
CA VAL A 155 8.61 -14.87 -2.76
C VAL A 155 9.40 -13.71 -2.17
N GLU A 156 8.87 -12.50 -2.25
CA GLU A 156 9.47 -11.28 -1.70
C GLU A 156 8.76 -10.85 -0.42
N SER A 157 9.52 -10.69 0.66
CA SER A 157 9.10 -10.03 1.90
C SER A 157 9.76 -8.66 1.95
N VAL A 158 9.00 -7.62 1.69
CA VAL A 158 9.54 -6.26 1.64
C VAL A 158 9.34 -5.52 2.96
N ALA A 159 10.15 -4.49 3.18
CA ALA A 159 10.08 -3.60 4.32
C ALA A 159 9.71 -2.19 3.86
N GLY A 160 8.88 -1.49 4.67
CA GLY A 160 8.58 -0.08 4.46
C GLY A 160 7.54 0.18 3.39
N GLU A 161 6.58 -0.71 3.19
CA GLU A 161 5.41 -0.43 2.35
C GLU A 161 4.64 0.74 2.91
N GLU A 162 4.35 0.72 4.21
CA GLU A 162 3.63 1.74 4.98
C GLU A 162 4.33 3.13 5.00
N ASP A 163 5.60 3.16 4.62
CA ASP A 163 6.41 4.37 4.46
C ASP A 163 6.72 4.67 2.98
N GLY A 164 5.91 4.17 2.04
CA GLY A 164 6.02 4.46 0.63
C GLY A 164 6.71 3.41 -0.22
N GLY A 165 6.79 2.17 0.25
CA GLY A 165 7.28 1.05 -0.56
C GLY A 165 8.79 1.00 -0.70
N ILE A 166 9.54 1.37 0.33
CA ILE A 166 11.00 1.46 0.30
C ILE A 166 11.66 0.19 -0.25
N GLY A 167 11.21 -0.99 0.23
CA GLY A 167 11.78 -2.27 -0.17
C GLY A 167 11.42 -2.69 -1.59
N ALA A 168 10.17 -2.47 -1.98
CA ALA A 168 9.67 -2.77 -3.32
C ALA A 168 10.27 -1.81 -4.36
N ALA A 169 10.32 -0.50 -4.05
CA ALA A 169 10.97 0.50 -4.89
C ALA A 169 12.45 0.16 -5.15
N ALA A 170 13.18 -0.24 -4.11
CA ALA A 170 14.57 -0.66 -4.27
C ALA A 170 14.70 -1.86 -5.20
N ALA A 171 13.84 -2.89 -5.04
CA ALA A 171 13.85 -4.05 -5.92
C ALA A 171 13.42 -3.72 -7.35
N ALA A 172 12.51 -2.76 -7.54
CA ALA A 172 12.06 -2.32 -8.85
C ALA A 172 13.15 -1.52 -9.59
N LEU A 173 13.80 -0.58 -8.90
CA LEU A 173 14.85 0.27 -9.46
C LEU A 173 16.15 -0.49 -9.76
N ASP A 174 16.56 -1.36 -8.85
CA ASP A 174 17.82 -2.10 -8.93
C ASP A 174 17.54 -3.59 -8.71
N ASN A 175 17.17 -4.31 -9.78
CA ASN A 175 16.82 -5.72 -9.73
C ASN A 175 17.81 -6.53 -8.86
N PRO A 176 17.38 -7.09 -7.70
CA PRO A 176 18.28 -7.80 -6.79
C PRO A 176 18.66 -9.20 -7.28
N TYR A 177 18.15 -9.63 -8.43
CA TYR A 177 18.36 -10.95 -9.00
C TYR A 177 19.22 -10.91 -10.26
N SER A 178 19.79 -12.06 -10.63
CA SER A 178 20.53 -12.25 -11.87
C SER A 178 19.63 -12.58 -13.08
N PHE A 179 18.32 -12.57 -12.91
CA PHE A 179 17.30 -12.88 -13.89
C PHE A 179 16.21 -11.81 -13.93
N GLU A 180 15.44 -11.74 -15.02
CA GLU A 180 14.32 -10.82 -15.17
C GLU A 180 13.09 -11.33 -14.44
N ARG A 181 12.17 -10.43 -14.14
CA ARG A 181 10.86 -10.69 -13.52
C ARG A 181 9.78 -10.34 -14.55
N ASP A 182 8.94 -11.32 -14.88
CA ASP A 182 7.95 -11.16 -15.96
C ASP A 182 6.60 -10.66 -15.45
N ALA A 183 6.28 -10.90 -14.19
CA ALA A 183 5.07 -10.38 -13.53
C ALA A 183 5.17 -10.47 -12.02
N ALA A 184 4.25 -9.77 -11.32
CA ALA A 184 4.11 -9.89 -9.88
C ALA A 184 2.64 -10.01 -9.42
N VAL A 185 2.44 -10.66 -8.28
CA VAL A 185 1.22 -10.63 -7.47
C VAL A 185 1.59 -10.04 -6.11
N VAL A 186 0.96 -8.97 -5.71
CA VAL A 186 1.09 -8.37 -4.37
C VAL A 186 -0.13 -8.75 -3.56
N SER A 187 0.08 -9.37 -2.39
CA SER A 187 -1.00 -10.03 -1.65
C SER A 187 -1.71 -9.10 -0.66
N GLU A 188 -2.09 -7.91 -1.13
CA GLU A 188 -2.90 -6.92 -0.41
C GLU A 188 -4.31 -7.40 -0.09
N PRO A 189 -5.00 -6.84 0.93
CA PRO A 189 -6.35 -7.23 1.31
C PRO A 189 -7.41 -6.77 0.30
N THR A 190 -7.63 -7.59 -0.74
CA THR A 190 -8.52 -7.28 -1.87
C THR A 190 -9.87 -7.99 -1.80
N ARG A 191 -10.21 -8.68 -0.70
CA ARG A 191 -11.40 -9.55 -0.59
C ARG A 191 -11.40 -10.62 -1.69
N LEU A 192 -10.23 -11.16 -2.03
CA LEU A 192 -10.03 -12.15 -3.10
C LEU A 192 -10.48 -11.67 -4.49
N LYS A 193 -10.40 -10.37 -4.76
CA LYS A 193 -10.68 -9.80 -6.08
C LYS A 193 -9.39 -9.46 -6.82
N PRO A 194 -9.35 -9.62 -8.15
CA PRO A 194 -8.19 -9.20 -8.95
C PRO A 194 -8.19 -7.67 -9.11
N VAL A 195 -7.30 -6.97 -8.42
CA VAL A 195 -7.15 -5.51 -8.53
C VAL A 195 -6.06 -5.20 -9.55
N VAL A 196 -6.43 -4.52 -10.63
CA VAL A 196 -5.54 -4.17 -11.75
C VAL A 196 -5.27 -2.68 -11.87
N ALA A 197 -5.93 -1.88 -11.05
CA ALA A 197 -5.73 -0.44 -10.98
C ALA A 197 -5.79 0.03 -9.52
N THR A 198 -4.85 0.90 -9.11
CA THR A 198 -4.79 1.49 -7.78
C THR A 198 -4.79 3.00 -7.87
N GLU A 199 -5.50 3.65 -6.94
CA GLU A 199 -5.44 5.08 -6.76
C GLU A 199 -4.06 5.49 -6.24
N GLY A 200 -3.56 6.62 -6.72
CA GLY A 200 -2.43 7.31 -6.12
C GLY A 200 -2.88 8.31 -5.05
N SER A 201 -1.91 8.91 -4.36
CA SER A 201 -2.21 9.99 -3.43
C SER A 201 -1.04 10.96 -3.26
N VAL A 202 -1.37 12.22 -3.02
CA VAL A 202 -0.40 13.24 -2.62
C VAL A 202 -0.74 13.79 -1.24
N MET A 203 0.27 13.82 -0.36
CA MET A 203 0.15 14.36 0.99
C MET A 203 0.58 15.81 1.01
N LYS A 204 -0.32 16.70 1.41
CA LYS A 204 -0.07 18.15 1.45
C LYS A 204 -0.37 18.73 2.82
N ARG A 205 0.51 19.62 3.27
CA ARG A 205 0.36 20.40 4.52
C ARG A 205 0.04 21.84 4.21
N LEU A 206 -1.10 22.29 4.72
CA LEU A 206 -1.56 23.69 4.62
C LEU A 206 -1.15 24.44 5.88
N HIS A 207 -0.51 25.60 5.71
CA HIS A 207 -0.22 26.53 6.78
C HIS A 207 -0.96 27.85 6.55
N LEU A 208 -1.72 28.30 7.57
CA LEU A 208 -2.40 29.55 7.57
C LEU A 208 -1.87 30.47 8.69
N THR A 209 -1.65 31.72 8.34
CA THR A 209 -1.29 32.77 9.29
C THR A 209 -2.36 33.85 9.34
N GLY A 210 -2.87 34.11 10.51
CA GLY A 210 -3.84 35.17 10.82
C GLY A 210 -3.29 36.17 11.80
N ARG A 211 -4.15 36.71 12.63
CA ARG A 211 -3.77 37.66 13.67
C ARG A 211 -4.51 37.38 14.96
N THR A 212 -3.79 37.05 16.01
CA THR A 212 -4.37 36.85 17.35
C THR A 212 -4.95 38.13 17.93
N ALA A 213 -6.02 37.99 18.70
CA ALA A 213 -6.64 39.03 19.47
C ALA A 213 -7.34 38.42 20.69
N HIS A 214 -7.61 39.23 21.72
CA HIS A 214 -8.43 38.77 22.82
C HIS A 214 -9.87 38.47 22.36
N ALA A 215 -10.46 37.37 22.79
CA ALA A 215 -11.78 36.92 22.35
C ALA A 215 -12.86 38.02 22.53
N ALA A 216 -12.79 38.83 23.61
CA ALA A 216 -13.72 39.95 23.84
C ALA A 216 -13.55 41.12 22.85
N SER A 217 -12.50 41.10 22.03
CA SER A 217 -12.26 42.08 20.96
C SER A 217 -11.86 41.40 19.65
N ARG A 218 -12.53 40.29 19.35
CA ARG A 218 -12.21 39.40 18.17
C ARG A 218 -12.14 40.15 16.84
N TRP A 219 -12.88 41.25 16.67
CA TRP A 219 -12.84 42.10 15.45
C TRP A 219 -11.47 42.79 15.23
N ARG A 220 -10.53 42.69 16.16
CA ARG A 220 -9.15 43.12 15.96
C ARG A 220 -8.21 42.01 15.49
N GLY A 221 -8.69 40.76 15.54
CA GLY A 221 -7.98 39.60 15.06
C GLY A 221 -8.32 39.25 13.62
N VAL A 222 -7.66 38.23 13.11
CA VAL A 222 -8.04 37.51 11.90
C VAL A 222 -8.03 36.02 12.24
N ASP A 223 -9.20 35.42 12.23
CA ASP A 223 -9.39 34.03 12.62
C ASP A 223 -9.06 33.11 11.44
N VAL A 224 -8.02 32.29 11.60
CA VAL A 224 -7.62 31.32 10.56
C VAL A 224 -8.59 30.15 10.42
N ILE A 225 -9.40 29.87 11.44
CA ILE A 225 -10.42 28.82 11.36
C ILE A 225 -11.48 29.20 10.33
N GLU A 226 -11.97 30.47 10.35
CA GLU A 226 -12.92 30.97 9.33
C GLU A 226 -12.32 30.87 7.91
N LYS A 227 -11.02 31.13 7.76
CA LYS A 227 -10.32 31.01 6.47
C LYS A 227 -10.21 29.55 6.01
N PHE A 228 -9.88 28.66 6.95
CA PHE A 228 -9.78 27.22 6.69
C PHE A 228 -11.13 26.62 6.28
N GLU A 229 -12.23 27.01 6.89
CA GLU A 229 -13.58 26.56 6.50
C GLU A 229 -13.87 26.85 5.01
N ALA A 230 -13.49 28.03 4.51
CA ALA A 230 -13.66 28.38 3.10
C ALA A 230 -12.75 27.54 2.18
N ILE A 231 -11.50 27.33 2.55
CA ILE A 231 -10.56 26.50 1.79
C ILE A 231 -11.04 25.05 1.78
N ARG A 232 -11.44 24.54 2.94
CA ARG A 232 -11.95 23.17 3.08
C ARG A 232 -13.19 22.95 2.18
N ALA A 233 -14.14 23.85 2.20
CA ALA A 233 -15.32 23.77 1.34
C ALA A 233 -14.91 23.74 -0.15
N ALA A 234 -14.02 24.64 -0.58
CA ALA A 234 -13.55 24.70 -1.96
C ALA A 234 -12.80 23.43 -2.42
N PHE A 235 -12.09 22.74 -1.51
CA PHE A 235 -11.41 21.51 -1.83
C PHE A 235 -12.39 20.33 -1.98
N PHE A 236 -13.42 20.25 -1.15
CA PHE A 236 -14.48 19.26 -1.33
C PHE A 236 -15.37 19.55 -2.56
N ASP A 237 -15.55 20.81 -2.92
CA ASP A 237 -16.20 21.16 -4.20
C ASP A 237 -15.35 20.67 -5.38
N LEU A 238 -14.01 20.78 -5.31
CA LEU A 238 -13.10 20.25 -6.34
C LEU A 238 -13.12 18.71 -6.38
N GLU A 239 -13.19 18.04 -5.24
CA GLU A 239 -13.37 16.58 -5.18
C GLU A 239 -14.64 16.16 -5.93
N ALA A 240 -15.77 16.83 -5.68
CA ALA A 240 -17.02 16.54 -6.37
C ALA A 240 -16.92 16.81 -7.89
N GLU A 241 -16.30 17.93 -8.30
CA GLU A 241 -16.03 18.23 -9.70
C GLU A 241 -15.17 17.16 -10.38
N ARG A 242 -14.13 16.65 -9.68
CA ARG A 242 -13.26 15.57 -10.19
C ARG A 242 -14.01 14.24 -10.25
N THR A 243 -14.84 13.91 -9.26
CA THR A 243 -15.70 12.72 -9.27
C THR A 243 -16.59 12.69 -10.52
N ASP A 244 -17.14 13.85 -10.93
CA ASP A 244 -17.98 13.94 -12.11
C ASP A 244 -17.19 13.98 -13.44
N ALA A 245 -15.93 14.44 -13.41
CA ALA A 245 -15.14 14.67 -14.62
C ALA A 245 -14.16 13.53 -14.96
N VAL A 246 -13.69 12.80 -13.96
CA VAL A 246 -12.71 11.74 -14.11
C VAL A 246 -13.38 10.38 -13.88
N GLU A 247 -13.94 9.84 -14.97
CA GLU A 247 -14.56 8.51 -14.96
C GLU A 247 -13.52 7.42 -15.19
N HIS A 248 -13.60 6.34 -14.39
CA HIS A 248 -12.79 5.15 -14.61
C HIS A 248 -13.64 3.89 -14.45
N PRO A 249 -13.65 2.96 -15.43
CA PRO A 249 -14.60 1.84 -15.48
C PRO A 249 -14.43 0.83 -14.34
N ARG A 250 -13.30 0.85 -13.62
CA ARG A 250 -13.01 -0.08 -12.51
C ARG A 250 -13.21 0.51 -11.13
N PHE A 251 -13.53 1.82 -11.03
CA PHE A 251 -13.72 2.54 -9.76
C PHE A 251 -15.20 2.86 -9.54
N ASP A 252 -15.96 1.83 -9.17
CA ASP A 252 -17.38 1.96 -8.81
C ASP A 252 -17.51 2.26 -7.30
N TYR A 253 -17.05 3.46 -6.91
CA TYR A 253 -17.08 3.96 -5.54
C TYR A 253 -17.90 5.24 -5.44
N PRO A 254 -18.57 5.51 -4.30
CA PRO A 254 -19.31 6.77 -4.11
C PRO A 254 -18.43 8.02 -4.26
N ILE A 255 -17.15 7.91 -3.89
CA ILE A 255 -16.12 8.94 -4.04
C ILE A 255 -14.86 8.21 -4.53
N PRO A 256 -14.63 8.14 -5.85
CA PRO A 256 -13.51 7.37 -6.41
C PRO A 256 -12.14 8.00 -6.15
N TRP A 257 -12.10 9.34 -5.97
CA TRP A 257 -10.84 10.09 -5.77
C TRP A 257 -10.92 10.91 -4.47
N PRO A 258 -10.92 10.25 -3.29
CA PRO A 258 -11.24 10.89 -2.04
C PRO A 258 -10.20 11.91 -1.57
N VAL A 259 -10.70 13.01 -1.04
CA VAL A 259 -9.93 14.06 -0.37
C VAL A 259 -10.18 13.96 1.13
N CYS A 260 -9.13 13.84 1.92
CA CYS A 260 -9.24 13.72 3.37
C CYS A 260 -8.41 14.80 4.09
N VAL A 261 -9.00 15.38 5.13
CA VAL A 261 -8.27 16.18 6.12
C VAL A 261 -8.03 15.28 7.33
N GLY A 262 -6.84 14.71 7.43
CA GLY A 262 -6.50 13.77 8.50
C GLY A 262 -6.15 14.44 9.83
N ARG A 263 -5.63 15.68 9.77
CA ARG A 263 -5.17 16.40 10.97
C ARG A 263 -5.40 17.89 10.84
N VAL A 264 -5.86 18.54 11.91
CA VAL A 264 -5.98 20.00 12.00
C VAL A 264 -5.54 20.46 13.38
N GLU A 265 -4.63 21.42 13.43
CA GLU A 265 -4.19 22.10 14.66
C GLU A 265 -4.37 23.62 14.51
N ALA A 266 -5.10 24.26 15.39
CA ALA A 266 -5.37 25.68 15.33
C ALA A 266 -5.39 26.37 16.70
N GLY A 267 -4.81 27.58 16.76
CA GLY A 267 -4.82 28.42 17.95
C GLY A 267 -4.06 27.83 19.13
N THR A 268 -4.09 28.53 20.29
CA THR A 268 -3.33 28.12 21.49
C THR A 268 -4.16 28.25 22.79
N TRP A 269 -5.24 29.04 22.75
CA TRP A 269 -6.02 29.34 23.95
C TRP A 269 -7.45 29.73 23.62
N ALA A 270 -8.42 29.16 24.35
CA ALA A 270 -9.86 29.33 24.07
C ALA A 270 -10.35 30.80 24.15
N SER A 271 -9.65 31.67 24.84
CA SER A 271 -10.00 33.11 24.96
C SER A 271 -9.20 34.00 24.00
N SER A 272 -8.69 33.45 22.92
CA SER A 272 -7.95 34.15 21.87
C SER A 272 -8.44 33.76 20.49
N VAL A 273 -8.39 34.70 19.56
CA VAL A 273 -8.58 34.42 18.13
C VAL A 273 -7.45 33.53 17.65
N ALA A 274 -7.74 32.45 16.94
CA ALA A 274 -6.75 31.57 16.37
C ALA A 274 -5.93 32.31 15.28
N GLY A 275 -4.64 32.47 15.53
CA GLY A 275 -3.74 33.20 14.62
C GLY A 275 -2.87 32.32 13.76
N THR A 276 -2.87 31.00 13.97
CA THR A 276 -2.16 30.01 13.16
C THR A 276 -3.00 28.75 13.04
N LEU A 277 -2.90 28.09 11.88
CA LEU A 277 -3.50 26.78 11.63
C LEU A 277 -2.56 25.96 10.76
N THR A 278 -2.44 24.69 11.08
CA THR A 278 -1.83 23.67 10.23
C THR A 278 -2.85 22.58 9.97
N ALA A 279 -3.01 22.18 8.70
CA ALA A 279 -3.87 21.07 8.31
C ALA A 279 -3.14 20.14 7.36
N GLU A 280 -3.28 18.83 7.57
CA GLU A 280 -2.68 17.79 6.75
C GLU A 280 -3.75 17.10 5.91
N TRP A 281 -3.49 17.01 4.61
CA TRP A 281 -4.40 16.55 3.59
C TRP A 281 -3.85 15.35 2.85
N ARG A 282 -4.73 14.39 2.52
CA ARG A 282 -4.55 13.39 1.48
C ARG A 282 -5.43 13.77 0.30
N LEU A 283 -4.86 13.84 -0.89
CA LEU A 283 -5.57 14.14 -2.14
C LEU A 283 -5.42 12.92 -3.05
N GLY A 284 -6.55 12.33 -3.47
CA GLY A 284 -6.56 11.17 -4.35
C GLY A 284 -6.16 11.50 -5.79
N VAL A 285 -5.40 10.62 -6.42
CA VAL A 285 -4.88 10.73 -7.79
C VAL A 285 -5.41 9.55 -8.60
N ALA A 286 -6.20 9.84 -9.64
CA ALA A 286 -6.79 8.79 -10.49
C ALA A 286 -5.75 8.14 -11.41
N PRO A 287 -5.91 6.86 -11.81
CA PRO A 287 -5.17 6.31 -12.92
C PRO A 287 -5.35 7.18 -14.18
N GLY A 288 -4.22 7.51 -14.80
CA GLY A 288 -4.18 8.43 -15.95
C GLY A 288 -3.96 9.90 -15.59
N GLU A 289 -4.03 10.29 -14.32
CA GLU A 289 -3.53 11.59 -13.82
C GLU A 289 -2.13 11.42 -13.23
N THR A 290 -1.37 12.52 -13.20
CA THR A 290 -0.12 12.57 -12.43
C THR A 290 -0.33 13.26 -11.08
N VAL A 291 0.55 12.98 -10.12
CA VAL A 291 0.58 13.68 -8.82
C VAL A 291 0.66 15.18 -9.00
N GLU A 292 1.50 15.65 -9.95
CA GLU A 292 1.70 17.07 -10.27
C GLU A 292 0.42 17.73 -10.82
N GLU A 293 -0.34 17.04 -11.66
CA GLU A 293 -1.59 17.57 -12.22
C GLU A 293 -2.65 17.79 -11.14
N VAL A 294 -2.81 16.80 -10.25
CA VAL A 294 -3.73 16.89 -9.12
C VAL A 294 -3.27 17.97 -8.13
N GLU A 295 -1.99 17.99 -7.77
CA GLU A 295 -1.42 19.04 -6.92
C GLU A 295 -1.69 20.43 -7.47
N ALA A 296 -1.40 20.67 -8.76
CA ALA A 296 -1.62 21.94 -9.41
C ALA A 296 -3.11 22.35 -9.39
N ALA A 297 -4.04 21.41 -9.55
CA ALA A 297 -5.48 21.69 -9.49
C ALA A 297 -5.91 22.20 -8.10
N PHE A 298 -5.40 21.58 -7.02
CA PHE A 298 -5.69 22.01 -5.65
C PHE A 298 -4.98 23.32 -5.29
N GLU A 299 -3.75 23.54 -5.76
CA GLU A 299 -3.03 24.81 -5.60
C GLU A 299 -3.74 25.95 -6.33
N GLU A 300 -4.22 25.73 -7.54
CA GLU A 300 -5.02 26.72 -8.27
C GLU A 300 -6.33 27.03 -7.55
N ARG A 301 -7.01 26.01 -7.00
CA ARG A 301 -8.23 26.20 -6.21
C ARG A 301 -7.93 27.01 -4.95
N LEU A 302 -6.87 26.72 -4.24
CA LEU A 302 -6.39 27.49 -3.07
C LEU A 302 -6.09 28.95 -3.44
N ALA A 303 -5.39 29.17 -4.56
CA ALA A 303 -5.07 30.51 -5.03
C ALA A 303 -6.33 31.34 -5.35
N ARG A 304 -7.37 30.73 -5.91
CA ARG A 304 -8.66 31.40 -6.14
C ARG A 304 -9.32 31.82 -4.82
N VAL A 305 -9.39 30.91 -3.83
CA VAL A 305 -9.94 31.25 -2.50
C VAL A 305 -9.13 32.37 -1.84
N ALA A 306 -7.82 32.33 -1.96
CA ALA A 306 -6.94 33.35 -1.40
C ALA A 306 -7.11 34.72 -2.10
N ALA A 307 -7.34 34.74 -3.41
CA ALA A 307 -7.57 35.98 -4.16
C ALA A 307 -8.88 36.68 -3.79
N ASP A 308 -9.92 35.92 -3.41
CA ASP A 308 -11.22 36.44 -3.00
C ASP A 308 -11.26 36.90 -1.54
N ASP A 309 -10.21 36.67 -0.76
CA ASP A 309 -10.08 37.08 0.63
C ASP A 309 -8.97 38.11 0.82
N GLU A 310 -9.31 39.30 1.37
CA GLU A 310 -8.36 40.40 1.54
C GLU A 310 -7.15 40.02 2.39
N TRP A 311 -7.35 39.19 3.44
CA TRP A 311 -6.24 38.78 4.31
C TRP A 311 -5.36 37.73 3.66
N LEU A 312 -5.96 36.67 3.08
CA LEU A 312 -5.21 35.59 2.43
C LEU A 312 -4.48 36.09 1.18
N SER A 313 -5.03 37.07 0.47
CA SER A 313 -4.35 37.72 -0.66
C SER A 313 -3.09 38.45 -0.24
N ALA A 314 -3.09 39.05 0.96
CA ALA A 314 -1.92 39.75 1.53
C ALA A 314 -0.97 38.80 2.31
N HIS A 315 -1.45 37.63 2.71
CA HIS A 315 -0.73 36.61 3.49
C HIS A 315 -1.03 35.23 2.87
N PRO A 316 -0.47 34.91 1.72
CA PRO A 316 -0.80 33.69 1.00
C PRO A 316 -0.55 32.45 1.87
N PRO A 317 -1.47 31.46 1.83
CA PRO A 317 -1.26 30.16 2.44
C PRO A 317 -0.02 29.46 1.87
N ALA A 318 0.75 28.75 2.70
CA ALA A 318 1.70 27.77 2.21
C ALA A 318 1.00 26.42 2.11
N PHE A 319 1.22 25.70 1.00
CA PHE A 319 0.64 24.37 0.75
C PHE A 319 1.71 23.47 0.16
N GLU A 320 2.37 22.71 1.02
CA GLU A 320 3.62 22.04 0.73
C GLU A 320 3.45 20.53 0.79
N ARG A 321 4.16 19.78 -0.07
CA ARG A 321 4.26 18.33 0.07
C ARG A 321 4.91 17.98 1.40
N PHE A 322 4.44 16.90 2.01
CA PHE A 322 5.10 16.26 3.13
C PHE A 322 4.92 14.75 3.00
N SER A 323 5.80 13.95 3.65
CA SER A 323 5.76 12.50 3.51
C SER A 323 5.99 12.03 2.06
N VAL A 324 5.83 10.74 1.82
CA VAL A 324 5.95 10.11 0.50
C VAL A 324 4.70 10.37 -0.35
N GLN A 325 4.85 10.25 -1.66
CA GLN A 325 3.75 10.31 -2.61
C GLN A 325 3.48 8.91 -3.15
N PHE A 326 2.24 8.66 -3.55
CA PHE A 326 1.86 7.41 -4.20
C PHE A 326 1.36 7.73 -5.61
N GLU A 327 2.08 7.27 -6.61
CA GLU A 327 1.61 7.32 -7.99
C GLU A 327 0.48 6.31 -8.19
N PRO A 328 -0.54 6.61 -9.00
CA PRO A 328 -1.51 5.60 -9.40
C PRO A 328 -0.84 4.55 -10.27
N ALA A 329 -1.35 3.32 -10.23
CA ALA A 329 -0.87 2.25 -11.10
C ALA A 329 -2.04 1.56 -11.79
N GLU A 330 -1.84 1.17 -13.04
CA GLU A 330 -2.81 0.40 -13.81
C GLU A 330 -2.10 -0.52 -14.80
N ILE A 331 -2.62 -1.73 -14.95
CA ILE A 331 -2.23 -2.69 -15.99
C ILE A 331 -3.43 -3.15 -16.81
N ASP A 332 -3.19 -3.62 -18.03
CA ASP A 332 -4.25 -4.16 -18.85
C ASP A 332 -4.83 -5.45 -18.25
N ALA A 333 -6.15 -5.61 -18.35
CA ALA A 333 -6.83 -6.80 -17.83
C ALA A 333 -6.55 -8.08 -18.64
N ASP A 334 -5.93 -7.97 -19.81
CA ASP A 334 -5.47 -9.06 -20.66
C ASP A 334 -3.97 -9.38 -20.50
N GLU A 335 -3.30 -8.76 -19.53
CA GLU A 335 -1.96 -9.18 -19.13
C GLU A 335 -1.93 -10.65 -18.71
N PRO A 336 -0.90 -11.42 -19.08
CA PRO A 336 -0.84 -12.86 -18.81
C PRO A 336 -1.02 -13.25 -17.34
N VAL A 337 -0.53 -12.41 -16.40
CA VAL A 337 -0.69 -12.62 -14.96
C VAL A 337 -2.15 -12.45 -14.53
N VAL A 338 -2.84 -11.44 -15.08
CA VAL A 338 -4.27 -11.17 -14.80
C VAL A 338 -5.14 -12.30 -15.37
N GLU A 339 -4.90 -12.71 -16.63
CA GLU A 339 -5.62 -13.83 -17.23
C GLU A 339 -5.40 -15.14 -16.47
N SER A 340 -4.19 -15.37 -15.94
CA SER A 340 -3.87 -16.54 -15.11
C SER A 340 -4.64 -16.52 -13.80
N LEU A 341 -4.69 -15.36 -13.13
CA LEU A 341 -5.44 -15.15 -11.88
C LEU A 341 -6.95 -15.32 -12.12
N ARG A 342 -7.49 -14.69 -13.14
CA ARG A 342 -8.91 -14.83 -13.52
C ARG A 342 -9.28 -16.29 -13.80
N ALA A 343 -8.41 -17.01 -14.50
CA ALA A 343 -8.63 -18.44 -14.78
C ALA A 343 -8.59 -19.28 -13.48
N ALA A 344 -7.71 -18.95 -12.54
CA ALA A 344 -7.66 -19.60 -11.22
C ALA A 344 -8.94 -19.33 -10.41
N LEU A 345 -9.41 -18.09 -10.37
CA LEU A 345 -10.66 -17.70 -9.70
C LEU A 345 -11.87 -18.40 -10.29
N ARG A 346 -12.00 -18.46 -11.63
CA ARG A 346 -13.06 -19.23 -12.30
C ARG A 346 -13.04 -20.70 -11.95
N ALA A 347 -11.84 -21.28 -11.84
CA ALA A 347 -11.70 -22.69 -11.47
C ALA A 347 -12.16 -22.96 -10.02
N ASP A 348 -11.97 -21.99 -9.13
CA ASP A 348 -12.48 -22.01 -7.74
C ASP A 348 -13.96 -21.58 -7.62
N GLY A 349 -14.60 -21.22 -8.73
CA GLY A 349 -16.02 -20.81 -8.75
C GLY A 349 -16.27 -19.39 -8.22
N ARG A 350 -15.26 -18.52 -8.22
CA ARG A 350 -15.31 -17.14 -7.73
C ARG A 350 -15.49 -16.14 -8.86
N ASP A 351 -15.90 -14.94 -8.45
CA ASP A 351 -15.93 -13.78 -9.35
C ASP A 351 -14.50 -13.43 -9.79
N ASP A 352 -14.32 -13.27 -11.09
CA ASP A 352 -13.05 -13.00 -11.72
C ASP A 352 -12.98 -11.62 -12.42
N GLU A 353 -13.98 -10.76 -12.16
CA GLU A 353 -14.02 -9.43 -12.77
C GLU A 353 -12.93 -8.53 -12.18
N PRO A 354 -12.02 -7.96 -13.00
CA PRO A 354 -10.99 -7.06 -12.50
C PRO A 354 -11.58 -5.74 -12.01
N VAL A 355 -11.09 -5.26 -10.86
CA VAL A 355 -11.55 -4.04 -10.19
C VAL A 355 -10.41 -3.05 -9.96
N GLY A 356 -10.75 -1.82 -9.57
CA GLY A 356 -9.82 -0.81 -9.03
C GLY A 356 -9.90 -0.75 -7.51
N ALA A 357 -8.85 -0.21 -6.88
CA ALA A 357 -8.76 0.03 -5.44
C ALA A 357 -8.46 1.50 -5.15
N THR A 358 -9.11 2.08 -4.14
CA THR A 358 -8.94 3.48 -3.70
C THR A 358 -7.77 3.67 -2.73
N TYR A 359 -6.77 2.81 -2.82
CA TYR A 359 -5.53 2.88 -2.05
C TYR A 359 -4.33 2.55 -2.95
N GLY A 360 -3.17 3.11 -2.60
CA GLY A 360 -1.91 2.79 -3.23
C GLY A 360 -1.28 1.55 -2.62
N ALA A 361 -0.41 0.88 -3.36
CA ALA A 361 0.33 -0.29 -2.91
C ALA A 361 1.68 -0.38 -3.61
N ASP A 362 2.51 -1.31 -3.21
CA ASP A 362 3.83 -1.58 -3.81
C ASP A 362 3.79 -1.93 -5.30
N SER A 363 2.61 -2.34 -5.82
CA SER A 363 2.42 -2.62 -7.25
C SER A 363 2.87 -1.48 -8.17
N ARG A 364 2.76 -0.22 -7.73
CA ARG A 364 3.14 0.95 -8.54
C ARG A 364 4.61 0.93 -8.96
N HIS A 365 5.49 0.50 -8.06
CA HIS A 365 6.93 0.44 -8.33
C HIS A 365 7.28 -0.61 -9.38
N TYR A 366 6.64 -1.78 -9.31
CA TYR A 366 6.82 -2.84 -10.30
C TYR A 366 6.23 -2.46 -11.65
N VAL A 367 5.03 -1.87 -11.67
CA VAL A 367 4.36 -1.41 -12.90
C VAL A 367 5.21 -0.34 -13.60
N GLU A 368 5.75 0.62 -12.85
CA GLU A 368 6.64 1.65 -13.39
C GLU A 368 7.93 1.05 -13.96
N ALA A 369 8.46 0.00 -13.33
CA ALA A 369 9.61 -0.76 -13.85
C ALA A 369 9.27 -1.67 -15.05
N GLY A 370 8.02 -1.67 -15.54
CA GLY A 370 7.57 -2.48 -16.66
C GLY A 370 7.25 -3.93 -16.30
N ILE A 371 7.02 -4.23 -15.03
CA ILE A 371 6.64 -5.55 -14.53
C ILE A 371 5.13 -5.55 -14.26
N PRO A 372 4.29 -6.17 -15.10
CA PRO A 372 2.85 -6.25 -14.89
C PRO A 372 2.52 -6.84 -13.51
N THR A 373 1.77 -6.08 -12.68
CA THR A 373 1.54 -6.43 -11.28
C THR A 373 0.07 -6.31 -10.93
N VAL A 374 -0.51 -7.39 -10.40
CA VAL A 374 -1.89 -7.44 -9.91
C VAL A 374 -1.90 -7.55 -8.38
N LEU A 375 -2.85 -6.87 -7.70
CA LEU A 375 -3.09 -7.13 -6.28
C LEU A 375 -4.11 -8.25 -6.13
N PHE A 376 -3.83 -9.17 -5.23
CA PHE A 376 -4.76 -10.25 -4.90
C PHE A 376 -4.40 -10.89 -3.56
N GLY A 377 -5.25 -10.75 -2.56
CA GLY A 377 -5.06 -11.39 -1.26
C GLY A 377 -6.33 -11.47 -0.41
N PRO A 378 -6.21 -12.12 0.74
CA PRO A 378 -7.30 -12.28 1.70
C PRO A 378 -7.47 -11.00 2.52
N GLY A 379 -8.63 -10.84 3.14
CA GLY A 379 -8.93 -9.72 4.02
C GLY A 379 -9.52 -8.52 3.27
N ASP A 380 -9.87 -7.55 4.07
CA ASP A 380 -10.59 -6.35 3.64
C ASP A 380 -9.79 -5.11 4.05
N ILE A 381 -9.49 -4.23 3.10
CA ILE A 381 -8.78 -2.97 3.37
C ILE A 381 -9.50 -2.09 4.41
N ASP A 382 -10.82 -2.23 4.56
CA ASP A 382 -11.58 -1.53 5.59
C ASP A 382 -11.19 -1.96 7.02
N GLN A 383 -10.47 -3.07 7.18
CA GLN A 383 -9.89 -3.54 8.45
C GLN A 383 -8.48 -3.00 8.69
N ALA A 384 -7.78 -2.57 7.63
CA ALA A 384 -6.43 -2.04 7.73
C ALA A 384 -6.39 -0.80 8.63
N HIS A 385 -5.34 -0.68 9.46
CA HIS A 385 -5.11 0.44 10.38
C HIS A 385 -6.16 0.60 11.50
N PHE A 386 -7.18 -0.25 11.54
CA PHE A 386 -8.23 -0.23 12.56
C PHE A 386 -7.84 -1.03 13.81
N PRO A 387 -8.41 -0.70 15.00
CA PRO A 387 -8.35 -1.59 16.16
C PRO A 387 -9.09 -2.90 15.89
N ASP A 388 -8.62 -3.98 16.52
CA ASP A 388 -9.17 -5.34 16.36
C ASP A 388 -9.20 -5.79 14.88
N GLU A 389 -8.19 -5.38 14.11
CA GLU A 389 -7.97 -5.83 12.73
C GLU A 389 -8.06 -7.34 12.63
N THR A 390 -8.81 -7.85 11.66
CA THR A 390 -9.19 -9.25 11.56
C THR A 390 -9.18 -9.73 10.11
N VAL A 391 -8.77 -10.99 9.90
CA VAL A 391 -8.91 -11.70 8.62
C VAL A 391 -9.66 -13.03 8.80
N GLU A 392 -10.50 -13.36 7.83
CA GLU A 392 -11.15 -14.68 7.76
C GLU A 392 -10.14 -15.74 7.32
N TRP A 393 -9.95 -16.78 8.14
CA TRP A 393 -8.98 -17.83 7.85
C TRP A 393 -9.27 -18.57 6.54
N ALA A 394 -10.55 -18.78 6.23
CA ALA A 394 -10.94 -19.40 4.97
C ALA A 394 -10.49 -18.60 3.74
N GLU A 395 -10.44 -17.27 3.83
CA GLU A 395 -9.89 -16.44 2.72
C GLU A 395 -8.39 -16.63 2.56
N VAL A 396 -7.64 -16.83 3.65
CA VAL A 396 -6.19 -17.10 3.60
C VAL A 396 -5.91 -18.43 2.90
N GLU A 397 -6.69 -19.47 3.20
CA GLU A 397 -6.57 -20.77 2.55
C GLU A 397 -6.94 -20.69 1.06
N VAL A 398 -7.98 -19.94 0.71
CA VAL A 398 -8.36 -19.70 -0.69
C VAL A 398 -7.30 -18.89 -1.42
N ALA A 399 -6.77 -17.83 -0.81
CA ALA A 399 -5.70 -17.02 -1.42
C ALA A 399 -4.48 -17.89 -1.76
N ARG A 400 -4.04 -18.74 -0.83
CA ARG A 400 -2.97 -19.72 -1.05
C ARG A 400 -3.22 -20.57 -2.30
N GLU A 401 -4.41 -21.16 -2.42
CA GLU A 401 -4.74 -22.06 -3.52
C GLU A 401 -4.84 -21.30 -4.87
N VAL A 402 -5.50 -20.14 -4.88
CA VAL A 402 -5.64 -19.30 -6.08
C VAL A 402 -4.29 -18.75 -6.54
N ILE A 403 -3.42 -18.31 -5.62
CA ILE A 403 -2.06 -17.84 -5.95
C ILE A 403 -1.22 -18.99 -6.51
N ARG A 404 -1.29 -20.19 -5.91
CA ARG A 404 -0.63 -21.38 -6.43
C ARG A 404 -1.04 -21.69 -7.87
N GLU A 405 -2.35 -21.72 -8.13
CA GLU A 405 -2.91 -21.99 -9.46
C GLU A 405 -2.56 -20.89 -10.47
N THR A 406 -2.56 -19.62 -10.01
CA THR A 406 -2.13 -18.46 -10.81
C THR A 406 -0.68 -18.61 -11.25
N ALA A 407 0.23 -18.90 -10.32
CA ALA A 407 1.64 -19.11 -10.62
C ALA A 407 1.83 -20.31 -11.57
N THR A 408 1.10 -21.41 -11.34
CA THR A 408 1.12 -22.59 -12.23
C THR A 408 0.76 -22.22 -13.68
N ARG A 409 -0.37 -21.52 -13.87
CA ARG A 409 -0.86 -21.12 -15.21
C ARG A 409 0.06 -20.12 -15.87
N PHE A 410 0.57 -19.16 -15.11
CA PHE A 410 1.49 -18.14 -15.61
C PHE A 410 2.80 -18.75 -16.10
N LEU A 411 3.40 -19.68 -15.35
CA LEU A 411 4.62 -20.38 -15.77
C LEU A 411 4.40 -21.34 -16.96
N GLN A 412 3.18 -21.84 -17.15
CA GLN A 412 2.81 -22.66 -18.30
C GLN A 412 2.43 -21.84 -19.54
N SER A 413 2.10 -20.55 -19.38
CA SER A 413 1.76 -19.67 -20.51
C SER A 413 3.02 -19.33 -21.31
N ARG A 414 2.92 -19.37 -22.64
CA ARG A 414 4.05 -19.12 -23.57
C ARG A 414 4.05 -17.67 -24.06
#